data_cc06dbb027c8e561222dcfc7c117fb61
#
_entry.id   cc06dbb027c8e561222dcfc7c117fb61
#
_cell.length_a   1.000
_cell.length_b   1.000
_cell.length_c   1.000
_cell.angle_alpha   90.00
_cell.angle_beta   90.00
_cell.angle_gamma   90.00
#
_symmetry.space_group_name_H-M   'P 1'
#
loop_
_entity.id
_entity.type
_entity.pdbx_description
1 polymer ?
#
loop_
_entity_poly.entity_id
_entity_poly.type
_entity_poly.pdbx_seq_one_letter_code
_entity_poly.pdbx_strand_id
1 'polypeptide(L)'
;MGKSTLFNALTKNNVLAANYPFATIEPNVGVVGVPDSRLAKLAEIFHSEKILPATVSFVDIAGIVKGASEGAGLGNKFLANIRETDAICQVIRVFSDGDVVHVDGRIDPKEDIATINAELCLADLQTIEKALPRIEKEAKNQKEKVPVVAACKAAQEVLNDGKLLSGSSVDLKQLAELHLLTAKPFLYVFNVDAAELSDSNLRKELSNLVAPAEAIFLDAKTEAELAELDDADAMELLAAVGLTEPGLVTLARVGFNTLGLQTYLTAGPKEARAWTIHKGDTAPVAAGVIHTDFQKGFIKAEVVSFNDLVSAGSMKDAQAQDRKSTRL
;
A
#
# COMPACT_ATOMS: atom_id res chain seq x y z
N MET A 1 7.70 -11.19 -15.69
CA MET A 1 7.27 -10.85 -14.30
C MET A 1 5.78 -10.57 -14.18
N GLY A 2 5.08 -10.09 -15.21
CA GLY A 2 3.65 -9.74 -15.14
C GLY A 2 3.34 -8.36 -14.53
N LYS A 3 4.37 -7.60 -14.08
CA LYS A 3 4.19 -6.28 -13.45
C LYS A 3 3.38 -5.31 -14.33
N SER A 4 3.73 -5.16 -15.60
CA SER A 4 3.02 -4.27 -16.51
C SER A 4 1.61 -4.76 -16.83
N THR A 5 1.40 -6.08 -16.92
CA THR A 5 0.07 -6.69 -17.08
C THR A 5 -0.80 -6.36 -15.88
N LEU A 6 -0.27 -6.56 -14.67
CA LEU A 6 -0.94 -6.24 -13.42
C LEU A 6 -1.26 -4.74 -13.30
N PHE A 7 -0.30 -3.87 -13.65
CA PHE A 7 -0.52 -2.43 -13.62
C PHE A 7 -1.59 -1.99 -14.63
N ASN A 8 -1.59 -2.57 -15.84
CA ASN A 8 -2.61 -2.29 -16.84
C ASN A 8 -4.01 -2.74 -16.36
N ALA A 9 -4.12 -3.91 -15.73
CA ALA A 9 -5.37 -4.36 -15.13
C ALA A 9 -5.85 -3.43 -14.00
N LEU A 10 -4.92 -2.96 -13.14
CA LEU A 10 -5.19 -1.96 -12.11
C LEU A 10 -5.72 -0.65 -12.70
N THR A 11 -5.14 -0.17 -13.81
CA THR A 11 -5.52 1.11 -14.41
C THR A 11 -6.82 1.02 -15.22
N LYS A 12 -7.16 -0.13 -15.78
CA LYS A 12 -8.45 -0.33 -16.48
C LYS A 12 -9.64 -0.34 -15.51
N ASN A 13 -9.48 -0.91 -14.34
CA ASN A 13 -10.48 -0.87 -13.27
C ASN A 13 -10.68 0.54 -12.68
N ASN A 14 -10.00 1.56 -13.20
CA ASN A 14 -9.98 2.94 -12.75
C ASN A 14 -11.23 3.76 -13.10
N VAL A 15 -12.36 3.13 -13.46
CA VAL A 15 -13.65 3.82 -13.71
C VAL A 15 -14.08 4.67 -12.50
N LEU A 16 -13.60 4.33 -11.30
CA LEU A 16 -13.84 5.10 -10.07
C LEU A 16 -13.00 6.38 -9.98
N ALA A 17 -11.82 6.44 -10.61
CA ALA A 17 -10.95 7.63 -10.56
C ALA A 17 -11.55 8.83 -11.31
N ALA A 18 -12.35 8.60 -12.35
CA ALA A 18 -13.04 9.65 -13.11
C ALA A 18 -14.03 10.47 -12.27
N ASN A 19 -14.47 9.95 -11.12
CA ASN A 19 -15.41 10.62 -10.22
C ASN A 19 -14.72 11.42 -9.11
N TYR A 20 -13.37 11.41 -9.03
CA TYR A 20 -12.63 12.20 -8.05
C TYR A 20 -12.30 13.58 -8.60
N PRO A 21 -12.75 14.68 -7.96
CA PRO A 21 -12.65 16.04 -8.51
C PRO A 21 -11.23 16.62 -8.60
N PHE A 22 -10.17 15.88 -8.32
CA PHE A 22 -8.78 16.33 -8.39
C PHE A 22 -7.79 15.24 -8.83
N ALA A 23 -8.27 14.14 -9.47
CA ALA A 23 -7.36 13.12 -10.00
C ALA A 23 -6.65 13.66 -11.25
N THR A 24 -5.45 14.18 -11.08
CA THR A 24 -4.52 14.38 -12.21
C THR A 24 -4.06 12.99 -12.63
N ILE A 25 -4.36 12.60 -13.87
CA ILE A 25 -3.85 11.34 -14.44
C ILE A 25 -2.37 11.57 -14.76
N GLU A 26 -1.50 11.22 -13.83
CA GLU A 26 -0.06 11.17 -14.10
C GLU A 26 0.26 9.87 -14.84
N PRO A 27 1.13 9.91 -15.86
CA PRO A 27 1.58 8.69 -16.52
C PRO A 27 2.25 7.76 -15.49
N ASN A 28 1.89 6.49 -15.54
CA ASN A 28 2.37 5.43 -14.63
C ASN A 28 1.84 5.49 -13.18
N VAL A 29 0.73 6.17 -12.90
CA VAL A 29 0.03 6.13 -11.62
C VAL A 29 -1.35 5.51 -11.81
N GLY A 30 -1.62 4.41 -11.11
CA GLY A 30 -2.93 3.75 -11.04
C GLY A 30 -3.58 4.02 -9.68
N VAL A 31 -4.76 4.65 -9.68
CA VAL A 31 -5.54 4.89 -8.46
C VAL A 31 -6.61 3.82 -8.34
N VAL A 32 -6.64 3.08 -7.25
CA VAL A 32 -7.57 1.95 -7.04
C VAL A 32 -8.43 2.20 -5.82
N GLY A 33 -9.74 2.03 -5.97
CA GLY A 33 -10.69 2.11 -4.87
C GLY A 33 -10.50 0.94 -3.89
N VAL A 34 -10.54 1.23 -2.59
CA VAL A 34 -10.58 0.21 -1.54
C VAL A 34 -12.05 -0.13 -1.28
N PRO A 35 -12.51 -1.33 -1.63
CA PRO A 35 -13.91 -1.70 -1.46
C PRO A 35 -14.32 -1.66 0.02
N ASP A 36 -15.46 -1.03 0.29
CA ASP A 36 -16.07 -0.96 1.62
C ASP A 36 -17.58 -1.12 1.50
N SER A 37 -18.07 -2.31 1.83
CA SER A 37 -19.50 -2.64 1.76
C SER A 37 -20.39 -1.75 2.65
N ARG A 38 -19.81 -1.09 3.65
CA ARG A 38 -20.53 -0.18 4.53
C ARG A 38 -21.03 1.05 3.80
N LEU A 39 -20.31 1.50 2.77
CA LEU A 39 -20.68 2.71 2.00
C LEU A 39 -22.01 2.55 1.27
N ALA A 40 -22.24 1.39 0.65
CA ALA A 40 -23.50 1.12 -0.05
C ALA A 40 -24.69 1.20 0.93
N LYS A 41 -24.53 0.60 2.12
CA LYS A 41 -25.59 0.63 3.15
C LYS A 41 -25.83 2.02 3.70
N LEU A 42 -24.78 2.82 3.88
CA LEU A 42 -24.90 4.23 4.28
C LEU A 42 -25.59 5.05 3.20
N ALA A 43 -25.23 4.84 1.93
CA ALA A 43 -25.88 5.54 0.81
C ALA A 43 -27.38 5.25 0.75
N GLU A 44 -27.80 4.01 1.03
CA GLU A 44 -29.23 3.63 1.14
C GLU A 44 -29.92 4.39 2.26
N ILE A 45 -29.37 4.41 3.50
CA ILE A 45 -29.95 5.05 4.68
C ILE A 45 -30.07 6.57 4.49
N PHE A 46 -29.07 7.21 3.88
CA PHE A 46 -29.03 8.67 3.71
C PHE A 46 -29.52 9.16 2.35
N HIS A 47 -29.92 8.23 1.46
CA HIS A 47 -30.30 8.51 0.06
C HIS A 47 -29.22 9.31 -0.67
N SER A 48 -27.95 8.86 -0.51
CA SER A 48 -26.80 9.54 -1.08
C SER A 48 -26.76 9.39 -2.59
N GLU A 49 -26.49 10.49 -3.31
CA GLU A 49 -26.39 10.50 -4.78
C GLU A 49 -25.09 9.82 -5.27
N LYS A 50 -24.03 9.81 -4.44
CA LYS A 50 -22.69 9.30 -4.81
C LYS A 50 -22.09 8.46 -3.69
N ILE A 51 -21.30 7.47 -4.10
CA ILE A 51 -20.48 6.65 -3.20
C ILE A 51 -19.01 6.89 -3.56
N LEU A 52 -18.21 7.31 -2.58
CA LEU A 52 -16.79 7.63 -2.74
C LEU A 52 -15.96 6.77 -1.78
N PRO A 53 -15.36 5.66 -2.24
CA PRO A 53 -14.49 4.82 -1.42
C PRO A 53 -13.14 5.53 -1.14
N ALA A 54 -12.39 5.03 -0.17
CA ALA A 54 -10.98 5.36 -0.02
C ALA A 54 -10.17 4.81 -1.20
N THR A 55 -9.00 5.37 -1.47
CA THR A 55 -8.16 4.95 -2.60
C THR A 55 -6.72 4.69 -2.17
N VAL A 56 -6.05 3.82 -2.93
CA VAL A 56 -4.60 3.62 -2.90
C VAL A 56 -4.05 3.90 -4.30
N SER A 57 -2.93 4.62 -4.36
CA SER A 57 -2.24 4.88 -5.61
C SER A 57 -1.07 3.92 -5.78
N PHE A 58 -1.00 3.25 -6.93
CA PHE A 58 0.12 2.41 -7.33
C PHE A 58 0.91 3.13 -8.42
N VAL A 59 2.22 3.20 -8.25
CA VAL A 59 3.13 3.81 -9.22
C VAL A 59 3.91 2.71 -9.92
N ASP A 60 3.79 2.61 -11.26
CA ASP A 60 4.58 1.65 -12.03
C ASP A 60 6.00 2.18 -12.19
N ILE A 61 6.93 1.51 -11.52
CA ILE A 61 8.36 1.81 -11.58
C ILE A 61 9.04 0.67 -12.35
N ALA A 62 9.89 1.00 -13.32
CA ALA A 62 10.64 0.01 -14.10
C ALA A 62 11.36 -0.99 -13.18
N GLY A 63 11.56 -2.24 -13.63
CA GLY A 63 12.16 -3.27 -12.80
C GLY A 63 13.61 -2.95 -12.40
N ILE A 64 14.00 -3.30 -11.17
CA ILE A 64 15.38 -3.26 -10.70
C ILE A 64 16.14 -4.38 -11.43
N VAL A 65 17.30 -4.04 -11.97
CA VAL A 65 18.29 -5.00 -12.48
C VAL A 65 19.52 -4.98 -11.58
N LYS A 66 20.22 -6.07 -11.50
CA LYS A 66 21.48 -6.21 -10.76
C LYS A 66 22.48 -5.11 -11.16
N GLY A 67 23.08 -4.44 -10.18
CA GLY A 67 23.97 -3.31 -10.40
C GLY A 67 23.27 -1.95 -10.54
N ALA A 68 21.98 -1.86 -10.23
CA ALA A 68 21.24 -0.59 -10.28
C ALA A 68 21.77 0.44 -9.30
N SER A 69 22.29 0.01 -8.16
CA SER A 69 22.86 0.88 -7.12
C SER A 69 24.23 1.45 -7.51
N GLU A 70 24.99 0.78 -8.40
CA GLU A 70 26.32 1.18 -8.86
C GLU A 70 26.29 2.00 -10.16
N GLY A 71 25.16 1.97 -10.90
CA GLY A 71 25.01 2.58 -12.22
C GLY A 71 24.81 4.10 -12.18
N ALA A 72 25.65 4.82 -12.94
CA ALA A 72 25.41 6.24 -13.23
C ALA A 72 24.22 6.38 -14.20
N GLY A 73 23.14 7.05 -13.78
CA GLY A 73 22.04 7.48 -14.66
C GLY A 73 20.71 6.80 -14.39
N LEU A 74 20.35 5.72 -15.10
CA LEU A 74 19.02 5.10 -15.02
C LEU A 74 18.70 4.48 -13.63
N GLY A 75 19.69 3.84 -12.98
CA GLY A 75 19.51 3.25 -11.64
C GLY A 75 19.21 4.32 -10.58
N ASN A 76 19.91 5.44 -10.58
CA ASN A 76 19.67 6.53 -9.64
C ASN A 76 18.29 7.19 -9.83
N LYS A 77 17.83 7.32 -11.07
CA LYS A 77 16.50 7.87 -11.39
C LYS A 77 15.39 6.93 -10.90
N PHE A 78 15.59 5.63 -11.06
CA PHE A 78 14.72 4.59 -10.57
C PHE A 78 14.61 4.62 -9.03
N LEU A 79 15.73 4.64 -8.31
CA LEU A 79 15.76 4.70 -6.85
C LEU A 79 15.13 6.01 -6.32
N ALA A 80 15.24 7.12 -7.05
CA ALA A 80 14.58 8.37 -6.72
C ALA A 80 13.03 8.22 -6.74
N ASN A 81 12.48 7.58 -7.77
CA ASN A 81 11.04 7.33 -7.83
C ASN A 81 10.54 6.47 -6.67
N ILE A 82 11.32 5.44 -6.24
CA ILE A 82 10.94 4.65 -5.06
C ILE A 82 10.99 5.50 -3.80
N ARG A 83 11.91 6.46 -3.67
CA ARG A 83 11.97 7.34 -2.50
C ARG A 83 10.71 8.17 -2.28
N GLU A 84 10.01 8.52 -3.35
CA GLU A 84 8.77 9.32 -3.32
C GLU A 84 7.53 8.51 -2.91
N THR A 85 7.58 7.16 -2.91
CA THR A 85 6.47 6.31 -2.49
C THR A 85 6.48 6.03 -0.99
N ASP A 86 5.33 5.68 -0.40
CA ASP A 86 5.19 5.40 1.04
C ASP A 86 5.44 3.92 1.40
N ALA A 87 5.31 3.01 0.43
CA ALA A 87 5.57 1.58 0.58
C ALA A 87 6.12 0.99 -0.72
N ILE A 88 6.69 -0.21 -0.64
CA ILE A 88 7.22 -0.95 -1.79
C ILE A 88 6.40 -2.22 -1.97
N CYS A 89 5.85 -2.38 -3.19
CA CYS A 89 5.18 -3.60 -3.64
C CYS A 89 6.11 -4.35 -4.61
N GLN A 90 6.66 -5.48 -4.17
CA GLN A 90 7.48 -6.32 -5.05
C GLN A 90 6.59 -7.34 -5.77
N VAL A 91 6.63 -7.35 -7.11
CA VAL A 91 5.94 -8.35 -7.93
C VAL A 91 6.93 -9.44 -8.32
N ILE A 92 6.69 -10.65 -7.82
CA ILE A 92 7.57 -11.81 -7.95
C ILE A 92 6.92 -12.82 -8.90
N ARG A 93 7.68 -13.30 -9.88
CA ARG A 93 7.24 -14.35 -10.78
C ARG A 93 7.40 -15.72 -10.12
N VAL A 94 6.33 -16.48 -10.08
CA VAL A 94 6.32 -17.90 -9.67
C VAL A 94 5.97 -18.80 -10.84
N PHE A 95 4.97 -18.40 -11.65
CA PHE A 95 4.46 -19.16 -12.79
C PHE A 95 5.54 -19.53 -13.82
N SER A 96 5.44 -20.73 -14.38
CA SER A 96 6.31 -21.22 -15.45
C SER A 96 5.60 -21.06 -16.81
N ASP A 97 6.16 -20.21 -17.67
CA ASP A 97 5.70 -20.04 -19.06
C ASP A 97 6.92 -19.98 -19.96
N GLY A 98 7.01 -20.92 -20.90
CA GLY A 98 8.14 -21.06 -21.83
C GLY A 98 8.28 -19.90 -22.82
N ASP A 99 7.18 -19.16 -23.08
CA ASP A 99 7.17 -18.03 -24.01
C ASP A 99 7.60 -16.70 -23.35
N VAL A 100 7.70 -16.68 -22.02
CA VAL A 100 8.11 -15.50 -21.27
C VAL A 100 9.56 -15.64 -20.79
N VAL A 101 10.47 -14.91 -21.43
CA VAL A 101 11.90 -14.92 -21.06
C VAL A 101 12.08 -14.31 -19.66
N HIS A 102 12.76 -15.07 -18.78
CA HIS A 102 13.25 -14.54 -17.51
C HIS A 102 14.62 -13.86 -17.74
N VAL A 103 14.90 -12.76 -17.01
CA VAL A 103 16.17 -12.02 -17.15
C VAL A 103 17.38 -12.95 -16.89
N ASP A 104 17.27 -13.84 -15.89
CA ASP A 104 18.34 -14.78 -15.52
C ASP A 104 18.12 -16.21 -16.05
N GLY A 105 17.12 -16.42 -16.93
CA GLY A 105 16.84 -17.71 -17.57
C GLY A 105 16.24 -18.79 -16.62
N ARG A 106 15.90 -18.45 -15.38
CA ARG A 106 15.34 -19.36 -14.36
C ARG A 106 14.27 -18.65 -13.55
N ILE A 107 13.38 -19.43 -12.92
CA ILE A 107 12.37 -18.94 -12.00
C ILE A 107 12.79 -19.35 -10.58
N ASP A 108 13.20 -18.38 -9.79
CA ASP A 108 13.59 -18.56 -8.39
C ASP A 108 13.11 -17.37 -7.57
N PRO A 109 11.89 -17.45 -6.99
CA PRO A 109 11.31 -16.36 -6.20
C PRO A 109 12.20 -15.91 -5.04
N LYS A 110 12.92 -16.82 -4.41
CA LYS A 110 13.82 -16.52 -3.30
C LYS A 110 15.01 -15.68 -3.74
N GLU A 111 15.62 -16.05 -4.86
CA GLU A 111 16.78 -15.33 -5.39
C GLU A 111 16.38 -13.99 -6.01
N ASP A 112 15.21 -13.90 -6.65
CA ASP A 112 14.67 -12.64 -7.16
C ASP A 112 14.45 -11.62 -6.04
N ILE A 113 13.86 -12.07 -4.91
CA ILE A 113 13.67 -11.22 -3.72
C ILE A 113 15.03 -10.81 -3.13
N ALA A 114 15.96 -11.75 -2.98
CA ALA A 114 17.29 -11.49 -2.42
C ALA A 114 18.07 -10.46 -3.26
N THR A 115 18.00 -10.57 -4.59
CA THR A 115 18.65 -9.65 -5.53
C THR A 115 18.12 -8.23 -5.37
N ILE A 116 16.78 -8.06 -5.34
CA ILE A 116 16.18 -6.74 -5.18
C ILE A 116 16.49 -6.15 -3.81
N ASN A 117 16.38 -6.94 -2.75
CA ASN A 117 16.69 -6.51 -1.40
C ASN A 117 18.15 -6.06 -1.25
N ALA A 118 19.10 -6.79 -1.86
CA ALA A 118 20.53 -6.43 -1.86
C ALA A 118 20.76 -5.06 -2.52
N GLU A 119 20.13 -4.79 -3.68
CA GLU A 119 20.26 -3.50 -4.36
C GLU A 119 19.70 -2.33 -3.51
N LEU A 120 18.56 -2.55 -2.83
CA LEU A 120 17.98 -1.55 -1.92
C LEU A 120 18.88 -1.32 -0.69
N CYS A 121 19.44 -2.38 -0.10
CA CYS A 121 20.38 -2.28 1.02
C CYS A 121 21.65 -1.51 0.62
N LEU A 122 22.21 -1.79 -0.54
CA LEU A 122 23.41 -1.08 -1.05
C LEU A 122 23.12 0.40 -1.28
N ALA A 123 21.95 0.75 -1.83
CA ALA A 123 21.54 2.14 -2.03
C ALA A 123 21.39 2.90 -0.71
N ASP A 124 20.84 2.25 0.32
CA ASP A 124 20.68 2.85 1.65
C ASP A 124 22.02 2.96 2.39
N LEU A 125 22.90 1.96 2.29
CA LEU A 125 24.27 2.04 2.81
C LEU A 125 25.00 3.25 2.24
N GLN A 126 24.97 3.45 0.93
CA GLN A 126 25.57 4.63 0.29
C GLN A 126 24.96 5.95 0.80
N THR A 127 23.64 5.96 1.06
CA THR A 127 22.96 7.14 1.60
C THR A 127 23.44 7.45 3.00
N ILE A 128 23.54 6.44 3.88
CA ILE A 128 24.05 6.60 5.26
C ILE A 128 25.52 6.99 5.27
N GLU A 129 26.36 6.33 4.46
CA GLU A 129 27.80 6.63 4.38
C GLU A 129 28.07 8.09 3.99
N LYS A 130 27.28 8.64 3.07
CA LYS A 130 27.40 10.06 2.67
C LYS A 130 26.90 11.02 3.76
N ALA A 131 25.85 10.64 4.50
CA ALA A 131 25.23 11.51 5.51
C ALA A 131 25.94 11.46 6.87
N LEU A 132 26.45 10.31 7.29
CA LEU A 132 26.96 10.05 8.62
C LEU A 132 28.10 11.01 9.06
N PRO A 133 29.12 11.33 8.23
CA PRO A 133 30.19 12.26 8.66
C PRO A 133 29.67 13.66 9.01
N ARG A 134 28.65 14.13 8.28
CA ARG A 134 27.99 15.41 8.58
C ARG A 134 27.21 15.33 9.89
N ILE A 135 26.41 14.28 10.07
CA ILE A 135 25.59 14.06 11.27
C ILE A 135 26.50 13.93 12.52
N GLU A 136 27.61 13.18 12.43
CA GLU A 136 28.58 13.05 13.52
C GLU A 136 29.24 14.39 13.90
N LYS A 137 29.51 15.26 12.92
CA LYS A 137 30.02 16.61 13.17
C LYS A 137 28.96 17.47 13.89
N GLU A 138 27.71 17.41 13.45
CA GLU A 138 26.60 18.13 14.08
C GLU A 138 26.35 17.64 15.52
N ALA A 139 26.44 16.33 15.78
CA ALA A 139 26.21 15.71 17.07
C ALA A 139 27.23 16.17 18.16
N LYS A 140 28.40 16.68 17.77
CA LYS A 140 29.38 17.26 18.73
C LYS A 140 28.81 18.49 19.43
N ASN A 141 27.94 19.25 18.78
CA ASN A 141 27.38 20.50 19.29
C ASN A 141 25.86 20.43 19.56
N GLN A 142 25.17 19.39 19.04
CA GLN A 142 23.72 19.21 19.09
C GLN A 142 23.39 17.83 19.69
N LYS A 143 23.01 17.80 20.97
CA LYS A 143 22.75 16.54 21.69
C LYS A 143 21.61 15.71 21.07
N GLU A 144 20.65 16.36 20.44
CA GLU A 144 19.52 15.73 19.72
C GLU A 144 19.96 14.91 18.50
N LYS A 145 21.16 15.15 17.95
CA LYS A 145 21.72 14.35 16.84
C LYS A 145 22.46 13.09 17.29
N VAL A 146 22.75 12.94 18.58
CA VAL A 146 23.43 11.73 19.11
C VAL A 146 22.62 10.45 18.88
N PRO A 147 21.29 10.40 19.14
CA PRO A 147 20.46 9.25 18.78
C PRO A 147 20.45 8.94 17.28
N VAL A 148 20.52 9.97 16.43
CA VAL A 148 20.56 9.79 14.96
C VAL A 148 21.83 9.07 14.55
N VAL A 149 23.01 9.45 15.11
CA VAL A 149 24.28 8.75 14.86
C VAL A 149 24.19 7.27 15.27
N ALA A 150 23.62 7.00 16.44
CA ALA A 150 23.46 5.62 16.92
C ALA A 150 22.53 4.81 15.99
N ALA A 151 21.41 5.40 15.56
CA ALA A 151 20.50 4.79 14.62
C ALA A 151 21.15 4.54 13.25
N CYS A 152 21.95 5.46 12.72
CA CYS A 152 22.72 5.27 11.48
C CYS A 152 23.65 4.04 11.57
N LYS A 153 24.40 3.93 12.66
CA LYS A 153 25.34 2.80 12.86
C LYS A 153 24.60 1.47 12.99
N ALA A 154 23.53 1.43 13.77
CA ALA A 154 22.68 0.25 13.87
C ALA A 154 22.06 -0.13 12.51
N ALA A 155 21.63 0.83 11.71
CA ALA A 155 21.13 0.61 10.36
C ALA A 155 22.20 0.03 9.44
N GLN A 156 23.45 0.53 9.49
CA GLN A 156 24.56 -0.03 8.71
C GLN A 156 24.81 -1.51 9.04
N GLU A 157 24.75 -1.91 10.30
CA GLU A 157 24.91 -3.32 10.70
C GLU A 157 23.83 -4.20 10.07
N VAL A 158 22.55 -3.80 10.16
CA VAL A 158 21.42 -4.54 9.59
C VAL A 158 21.53 -4.65 8.07
N LEU A 159 21.90 -3.54 7.40
CA LEU A 159 22.01 -3.50 5.93
C LEU A 159 23.22 -4.30 5.42
N ASN A 160 24.34 -4.31 6.15
CA ASN A 160 25.51 -5.13 5.81
C ASN A 160 25.21 -6.64 5.92
N ASP A 161 24.28 -7.04 6.79
CA ASP A 161 23.75 -8.40 6.86
C ASP A 161 22.77 -8.73 5.70
N GLY A 162 22.53 -7.79 4.77
CA GLY A 162 21.57 -7.93 3.68
C GLY A 162 20.11 -7.93 4.11
N LYS A 163 19.81 -7.41 5.30
CA LYS A 163 18.44 -7.35 5.87
C LYS A 163 17.82 -5.98 5.66
N LEU A 164 16.50 -5.97 5.44
CA LEU A 164 15.74 -4.73 5.36
C LEU A 164 15.63 -4.07 6.75
N LEU A 165 15.56 -2.74 6.78
CA LEU A 165 15.33 -1.99 8.01
C LEU A 165 13.87 -2.09 8.48
N SER A 166 12.94 -2.30 7.56
CA SER A 166 11.54 -2.56 7.87
C SER A 166 11.40 -3.81 8.74
N GLY A 167 10.79 -3.65 9.93
CA GLY A 167 10.66 -4.73 10.92
C GLY A 167 11.92 -5.01 11.75
N SER A 168 13.02 -4.25 11.57
CA SER A 168 14.20 -4.33 12.42
C SER A 168 13.98 -3.60 13.76
N SER A 169 14.92 -3.74 14.70
CA SER A 169 14.92 -3.03 15.98
C SER A 169 15.49 -1.61 15.90
N VAL A 170 15.90 -1.15 14.72
CA VAL A 170 16.46 0.19 14.51
C VAL A 170 15.36 1.25 14.73
N ASP A 171 15.70 2.34 15.44
CA ASP A 171 14.79 3.48 15.59
C ASP A 171 14.69 4.28 14.28
N LEU A 172 13.78 3.84 13.41
CA LEU A 172 13.57 4.44 12.09
C LEU A 172 13.08 5.90 12.15
N LYS A 173 12.49 6.33 13.27
CA LYS A 173 12.07 7.73 13.44
C LYS A 173 13.26 8.68 13.39
N GLN A 174 14.41 8.27 13.93
CA GLN A 174 15.65 9.04 13.88
C GLN A 174 16.22 9.17 12.46
N LEU A 175 15.85 8.26 11.56
CA LEU A 175 16.36 8.17 10.19
C LEU A 175 15.39 8.74 9.15
N ALA A 176 14.26 9.32 9.56
CA ALA A 176 13.21 9.79 8.65
C ALA A 176 13.73 10.78 7.59
N GLU A 177 14.64 11.69 7.96
CA GLU A 177 15.24 12.67 7.04
C GLU A 177 16.13 12.05 5.93
N LEU A 178 16.54 10.79 6.09
CA LEU A 178 17.38 10.09 5.11
C LEU A 178 16.58 9.41 4.01
N HIS A 179 15.25 9.29 4.15
CA HIS A 179 14.36 8.69 3.18
C HIS A 179 14.85 7.31 2.71
N LEU A 180 15.25 6.44 3.65
CA LEU A 180 15.79 5.12 3.36
C LEU A 180 14.73 4.22 2.74
N LEU A 181 15.11 3.51 1.69
CA LEU A 181 14.23 2.64 0.91
C LEU A 181 13.81 1.42 1.71
N THR A 182 14.77 0.79 2.38
CA THR A 182 14.56 -0.44 3.17
C THR A 182 13.81 -0.20 4.48
N ALA A 183 13.65 1.07 4.89
CA ALA A 183 12.85 1.47 6.06
C ALA A 183 11.34 1.52 5.75
N LYS A 184 10.95 1.55 4.48
CA LYS A 184 9.55 1.58 4.06
C LYS A 184 8.87 0.24 4.34
N PRO A 185 7.54 0.22 4.54
CA PRO A 185 6.78 -1.02 4.55
C PRO A 185 6.88 -1.76 3.21
N PHE A 186 6.93 -3.10 3.28
CA PHE A 186 6.95 -3.96 2.10
C PHE A 186 5.68 -4.80 2.04
N LEU A 187 5.25 -5.07 0.80
CA LEU A 187 4.28 -6.09 0.50
C LEU A 187 4.75 -6.85 -0.75
N TYR A 188 4.44 -8.14 -0.82
CA TYR A 188 4.90 -9.02 -1.90
C TYR A 188 3.70 -9.57 -2.66
N VAL A 189 3.75 -9.46 -3.98
CA VAL A 189 2.76 -10.03 -4.89
C VAL A 189 3.44 -11.18 -5.64
N PHE A 190 3.04 -12.40 -5.32
CA PHE A 190 3.46 -13.59 -6.03
C PHE A 190 2.51 -13.80 -7.22
N ASN A 191 3.04 -13.56 -8.42
CA ASN A 191 2.32 -13.81 -9.65
C ASN A 191 2.47 -15.31 -9.99
N VAL A 192 1.42 -16.04 -9.76
CA VAL A 192 1.27 -17.49 -9.90
C VAL A 192 0.35 -17.80 -11.09
N ASP A 193 0.25 -19.04 -11.50
CA ASP A 193 -0.80 -19.49 -12.42
C ASP A 193 -2.06 -19.96 -11.65
N ALA A 194 -3.14 -20.22 -12.39
CA ALA A 194 -4.42 -20.61 -11.80
C ALA A 194 -4.33 -21.92 -10.96
N ALA A 195 -3.45 -22.86 -11.33
CA ALA A 195 -3.28 -24.11 -10.59
C ALA A 195 -2.53 -23.87 -9.27
N GLU A 196 -1.49 -23.00 -9.30
CA GLU A 196 -0.68 -22.63 -8.13
C GLU A 196 -1.47 -21.78 -7.12
N LEU A 197 -2.49 -21.05 -7.57
CA LEU A 197 -3.38 -20.28 -6.67
C LEU A 197 -4.04 -21.16 -5.60
N SER A 198 -4.35 -22.40 -5.93
CA SER A 198 -4.99 -23.38 -5.03
C SER A 198 -3.97 -24.15 -4.17
N ASP A 199 -2.67 -24.09 -4.46
CA ASP A 199 -1.64 -24.82 -3.71
C ASP A 199 -1.34 -24.14 -2.36
N SER A 200 -1.97 -24.66 -1.32
CA SER A 200 -1.81 -24.14 0.05
C SER A 200 -0.39 -24.31 0.61
N ASN A 201 0.37 -25.33 0.16
CA ASN A 201 1.73 -25.57 0.63
C ASN A 201 2.69 -24.55 0.00
N LEU A 202 2.60 -24.33 -1.31
CA LEU A 202 3.36 -23.32 -2.02
C LEU A 202 3.09 -21.92 -1.43
N ARG A 203 1.83 -21.58 -1.23
CA ARG A 203 1.45 -20.29 -0.63
C ARG A 203 2.03 -20.10 0.76
N LYS A 204 2.01 -21.15 1.59
CA LYS A 204 2.59 -21.11 2.93
C LYS A 204 4.10 -20.95 2.90
N GLU A 205 4.80 -21.68 2.00
CA GLU A 205 6.23 -21.57 1.81
C GLU A 205 6.63 -20.14 1.40
N LEU A 206 5.99 -19.60 0.36
CA LEU A 206 6.27 -18.26 -0.13
C LEU A 206 5.90 -17.17 0.88
N SER A 207 4.81 -17.34 1.64
CA SER A 207 4.47 -16.41 2.74
C SER A 207 5.53 -16.41 3.84
N ASN A 208 6.05 -17.58 4.21
CA ASN A 208 7.12 -17.67 5.21
C ASN A 208 8.43 -17.02 4.74
N LEU A 209 8.70 -17.05 3.43
CA LEU A 209 9.89 -16.44 2.84
C LEU A 209 9.94 -14.92 3.06
N VAL A 210 8.79 -14.26 3.11
CA VAL A 210 8.68 -12.79 3.19
C VAL A 210 8.19 -12.29 4.54
N ALA A 211 7.87 -13.18 5.48
CA ALA A 211 7.41 -12.81 6.81
C ALA A 211 8.40 -11.87 7.53
N PRO A 212 7.93 -10.85 8.26
CA PRO A 212 6.54 -10.58 8.63
C PRO A 212 5.76 -9.72 7.61
N ALA A 213 6.30 -9.43 6.43
CA ALA A 213 5.60 -8.69 5.39
C ALA A 213 4.42 -9.48 4.82
N GLU A 214 3.43 -8.77 4.29
CA GLU A 214 2.25 -9.38 3.69
C GLU A 214 2.56 -9.99 2.32
N ALA A 215 2.00 -11.19 2.08
CA ALA A 215 2.08 -11.92 0.82
C ALA A 215 0.71 -12.01 0.15
N ILE A 216 0.62 -11.61 -1.11
CA ILE A 216 -0.58 -11.71 -1.95
C ILE A 216 -0.27 -12.66 -3.11
N PHE A 217 -1.22 -13.50 -3.45
CA PHE A 217 -1.14 -14.43 -4.55
C PHE A 217 -2.22 -14.09 -5.58
N LEU A 218 -1.83 -13.89 -6.82
CA LEU A 218 -2.75 -13.61 -7.92
C LEU A 218 -2.16 -14.10 -9.24
N ASP A 219 -3.03 -14.34 -10.21
CA ASP A 219 -2.64 -14.56 -11.60
C ASP A 219 -2.90 -13.28 -12.39
N ALA A 220 -1.83 -12.61 -12.81
CA ALA A 220 -1.93 -11.35 -13.53
C ALA A 220 -2.67 -11.46 -14.88
N LYS A 221 -2.70 -12.66 -15.47
CA LYS A 221 -3.46 -12.92 -16.70
C LYS A 221 -4.95 -12.97 -16.41
N THR A 222 -5.36 -13.72 -15.41
CA THR A 222 -6.77 -13.78 -14.94
C THR A 222 -7.26 -12.38 -14.51
N GLU A 223 -6.42 -11.61 -13.79
CA GLU A 223 -6.77 -10.24 -13.41
C GLU A 223 -6.97 -9.30 -14.61
N ALA A 224 -6.15 -9.48 -15.66
CA ALA A 224 -6.30 -8.71 -16.90
C ALA A 224 -7.58 -9.10 -17.67
N GLU A 225 -7.95 -10.36 -17.66
CA GLU A 225 -9.20 -10.85 -18.25
C GLU A 225 -10.44 -10.33 -17.48
N LEU A 226 -10.41 -10.43 -16.14
CA LEU A 226 -11.46 -9.88 -15.27
C LEU A 226 -11.73 -8.39 -15.50
N ALA A 227 -10.68 -7.62 -15.78
CA ALA A 227 -10.80 -6.18 -16.05
C ALA A 227 -11.48 -5.83 -17.40
N GLU A 228 -11.71 -6.80 -18.26
CA GLU A 228 -12.40 -6.64 -19.57
C GLU A 228 -13.86 -7.11 -19.53
N LEU A 229 -14.24 -7.84 -18.47
CA LEU A 229 -15.57 -8.48 -18.35
C LEU A 229 -16.55 -7.56 -17.61
N ASP A 230 -17.83 -7.78 -17.85
CA ASP A 230 -18.86 -7.21 -16.99
C ASP A 230 -18.96 -7.97 -15.65
N ASP A 231 -19.71 -7.42 -14.69
CA ASP A 231 -19.78 -7.97 -13.34
C ASP A 231 -20.28 -9.42 -13.29
N ALA A 232 -21.20 -9.82 -14.20
CA ALA A 232 -21.77 -11.16 -14.22
C ALA A 232 -20.76 -12.18 -14.74
N ASP A 233 -20.12 -11.88 -15.87
CA ASP A 233 -19.10 -12.72 -16.49
C ASP A 233 -17.84 -12.80 -15.59
N ALA A 234 -17.48 -11.70 -14.93
CA ALA A 234 -16.38 -11.66 -13.98
C ALA A 234 -16.63 -12.59 -12.77
N MET A 235 -17.86 -12.62 -12.24
CA MET A 235 -18.22 -13.52 -11.15
C MET A 235 -18.19 -14.99 -11.58
N GLU A 236 -18.58 -15.31 -12.81
CA GLU A 236 -18.49 -16.66 -13.36
C GLU A 236 -17.04 -17.11 -13.50
N LEU A 237 -16.16 -16.25 -14.04
CA LEU A 237 -14.74 -16.55 -14.17
C LEU A 237 -14.09 -16.75 -12.79
N LEU A 238 -14.37 -15.89 -11.81
CA LEU A 238 -13.87 -16.03 -10.44
C LEU A 238 -14.27 -17.37 -9.82
N ALA A 239 -15.55 -17.74 -9.97
CA ALA A 239 -16.07 -19.02 -9.47
C ALA A 239 -15.38 -20.21 -10.15
N ALA A 240 -15.10 -20.13 -11.46
CA ALA A 240 -14.43 -21.19 -12.23
C ALA A 240 -12.99 -21.43 -11.75
N VAL A 241 -12.29 -20.38 -11.29
CA VAL A 241 -10.93 -20.49 -10.73
C VAL A 241 -10.90 -20.61 -9.19
N GLY A 242 -12.07 -20.76 -8.55
CA GLY A 242 -12.20 -20.97 -7.10
C GLY A 242 -11.92 -19.72 -6.25
N LEU A 243 -12.03 -18.54 -6.83
CA LEU A 243 -11.86 -17.27 -6.14
C LEU A 243 -13.22 -16.63 -5.81
N THR A 244 -13.26 -15.85 -4.73
CA THR A 244 -14.45 -15.11 -4.27
C THR A 244 -14.38 -13.62 -4.60
N GLU A 245 -13.19 -13.11 -4.89
CA GLU A 245 -12.96 -11.71 -5.26
C GLU A 245 -11.70 -11.59 -6.14
N PRO A 246 -11.58 -10.57 -6.97
CA PRO A 246 -10.37 -10.31 -7.73
C PRO A 246 -9.15 -10.08 -6.82
N GLY A 247 -7.98 -10.57 -7.23
CA GLY A 247 -6.72 -10.36 -6.50
C GLY A 247 -6.34 -8.88 -6.40
N LEU A 248 -6.74 -8.06 -7.38
CA LEU A 248 -6.54 -6.61 -7.34
C LEU A 248 -7.31 -5.93 -6.20
N VAL A 249 -8.48 -6.43 -5.84
CA VAL A 249 -9.26 -5.97 -4.66
C VAL A 249 -8.50 -6.28 -3.38
N THR A 250 -8.00 -7.50 -3.26
CA THR A 250 -7.14 -7.90 -2.15
C THR A 250 -5.86 -7.05 -2.09
N LEU A 251 -5.22 -6.79 -3.25
CA LEU A 251 -4.03 -5.93 -3.34
C LEU A 251 -4.31 -4.51 -2.83
N ALA A 252 -5.41 -3.89 -3.23
CA ALA A 252 -5.79 -2.56 -2.76
C ALA A 252 -6.00 -2.54 -1.23
N ARG A 253 -6.70 -3.53 -0.69
CA ARG A 253 -6.99 -3.65 0.74
C ARG A 253 -5.72 -3.90 1.56
N VAL A 254 -4.86 -4.82 1.13
CA VAL A 254 -3.60 -5.12 1.82
C VAL A 254 -2.65 -3.93 1.72
N GLY A 255 -2.52 -3.31 0.54
CA GLY A 255 -1.72 -2.10 0.35
C GLY A 255 -2.15 -0.96 1.29
N PHE A 256 -3.46 -0.72 1.41
CA PHE A 256 -4.03 0.25 2.33
C PHE A 256 -3.64 -0.04 3.80
N ASN A 257 -3.73 -1.31 4.21
CA ASN A 257 -3.35 -1.73 5.56
C ASN A 257 -1.84 -1.63 5.81
N THR A 258 -1.02 -2.00 4.83
CA THR A 258 0.45 -1.93 4.88
C THR A 258 0.93 -0.49 5.08
N LEU A 259 0.23 0.49 4.51
CA LEU A 259 0.47 1.91 4.72
C LEU A 259 0.03 2.41 6.12
N GLY A 260 -0.52 1.55 6.97
CA GLY A 260 -1.03 1.94 8.29
C GLY A 260 -2.26 2.83 8.22
N LEU A 261 -2.99 2.79 7.11
CA LEU A 261 -4.18 3.61 6.90
C LEU A 261 -5.44 2.98 7.52
N GLN A 262 -6.41 3.82 7.79
CA GLN A 262 -7.77 3.45 8.18
C GLN A 262 -8.76 4.46 7.63
N THR A 263 -10.04 4.10 7.65
CA THR A 263 -11.11 5.00 7.19
C THR A 263 -12.06 5.35 8.33
N TYR A 264 -12.60 6.56 8.26
CA TYR A 264 -13.89 6.88 8.85
C TYR A 264 -14.88 7.30 7.75
N LEU A 265 -16.16 7.19 8.03
CA LEU A 265 -17.20 7.37 7.03
C LEU A 265 -18.03 8.61 7.35
N THR A 266 -18.41 9.34 6.31
CA THR A 266 -19.44 10.38 6.38
C THR A 266 -20.55 10.04 5.39
N ALA A 267 -21.78 10.33 5.74
CA ALA A 267 -22.91 10.12 4.83
C ALA A 267 -23.92 11.25 4.95
N GLY A 268 -24.46 11.62 3.82
CA GLY A 268 -25.50 12.63 3.67
C GLY A 268 -26.15 12.55 2.28
N PRO A 269 -27.13 13.41 1.94
CA PRO A 269 -27.84 13.33 0.67
C PRO A 269 -26.94 13.43 -0.56
N LYS A 270 -25.84 14.19 -0.49
CA LYS A 270 -24.93 14.39 -1.63
C LYS A 270 -24.00 13.19 -1.83
N GLU A 271 -23.43 12.67 -0.75
CA GLU A 271 -22.44 11.58 -0.85
C GLU A 271 -22.37 10.74 0.43
N ALA A 272 -22.03 9.46 0.26
CA ALA A 272 -21.47 8.56 1.26
C ALA A 272 -19.98 8.38 0.95
N ARG A 273 -19.10 8.75 1.89
CA ARG A 273 -17.66 8.82 1.62
C ARG A 273 -16.82 8.20 2.70
N ALA A 274 -15.78 7.46 2.29
CA ALA A 274 -14.70 7.01 3.16
C ALA A 274 -13.54 8.01 3.09
N TRP A 275 -13.16 8.53 4.25
CA TRP A 275 -12.02 9.42 4.42
C TRP A 275 -10.83 8.64 4.94
N THR A 276 -9.68 8.81 4.28
CA THR A 276 -8.44 8.12 4.65
C THR A 276 -7.69 8.91 5.71
N ILE A 277 -7.32 8.22 6.79
CA ILE A 277 -6.48 8.73 7.88
C ILE A 277 -5.46 7.66 8.27
N HIS A 278 -4.42 8.03 9.03
CA HIS A 278 -3.50 7.06 9.60
C HIS A 278 -4.06 6.46 10.90
N LYS A 279 -3.70 5.22 11.17
CA LYS A 279 -4.01 4.58 12.46
C LYS A 279 -3.35 5.38 13.59
N GLY A 280 -4.17 5.81 14.55
CA GLY A 280 -3.71 6.65 15.68
C GLY A 280 -3.91 8.15 15.49
N ASP A 281 -4.38 8.61 14.34
CA ASP A 281 -4.74 10.01 14.15
C ASP A 281 -5.83 10.45 15.13
N THR A 282 -5.67 11.66 15.68
CA THR A 282 -6.66 12.26 16.57
C THR A 282 -7.87 12.82 15.82
N ALA A 283 -8.96 13.04 16.50
CA ALA A 283 -10.18 13.58 15.88
C ALA A 283 -9.98 14.94 15.16
N PRO A 284 -9.20 15.90 15.67
CA PRO A 284 -8.87 17.12 14.92
C PRO A 284 -8.12 16.85 13.63
N VAL A 285 -7.12 15.92 13.63
CA VAL A 285 -6.37 15.54 12.43
C VAL A 285 -7.30 14.90 11.42
N ALA A 286 -8.15 13.97 11.85
CA ALA A 286 -9.16 13.34 11.01
C ALA A 286 -10.11 14.37 10.37
N ALA A 287 -10.60 15.36 11.14
CA ALA A 287 -11.44 16.42 10.61
C ALA A 287 -10.70 17.28 9.57
N GLY A 288 -9.40 17.45 9.74
CA GLY A 288 -8.52 18.18 8.81
C GLY A 288 -8.45 17.58 7.40
N VAL A 289 -8.67 16.27 7.29
CA VAL A 289 -8.71 15.57 5.99
C VAL A 289 -9.92 15.99 5.15
N ILE A 290 -11.03 16.38 5.79
CA ILE A 290 -12.20 16.95 5.10
C ILE A 290 -11.87 18.37 4.62
N HIS A 291 -11.38 19.21 5.55
CA HIS A 291 -10.96 20.58 5.27
C HIS A 291 -10.05 21.10 6.40
N THR A 292 -9.02 21.84 6.06
CA THR A 292 -8.05 22.39 7.02
C THR A 292 -8.69 23.28 8.09
N ASP A 293 -9.78 23.97 7.77
CA ASP A 293 -10.51 24.79 8.74
C ASP A 293 -11.20 23.94 9.81
N PHE A 294 -11.59 22.71 9.48
CA PHE A 294 -12.17 21.79 10.46
C PHE A 294 -11.13 21.31 11.47
N GLN A 295 -9.86 21.21 11.08
CA GLN A 295 -8.80 20.92 12.03
C GLN A 295 -8.57 22.08 13.00
N LYS A 296 -8.47 23.30 12.47
CA LYS A 296 -8.21 24.52 13.25
C LYS A 296 -9.36 24.88 14.18
N GLY A 297 -10.58 24.69 13.73
CA GLY A 297 -11.82 25.01 14.46
C GLY A 297 -12.45 23.81 15.14
N PHE A 298 -11.74 22.67 15.27
CA PHE A 298 -12.32 21.45 15.82
C PHE A 298 -12.71 21.65 17.29
N ILE A 299 -13.98 21.39 17.60
CA ILE A 299 -14.49 21.40 18.97
C ILE A 299 -14.89 19.97 19.35
N LYS A 300 -15.75 19.35 18.55
CA LYS A 300 -16.24 17.99 18.77
C LYS A 300 -16.75 17.37 17.48
N ALA A 301 -16.77 16.05 17.42
CA ALA A 301 -17.46 15.27 16.40
C ALA A 301 -18.51 14.37 17.04
N GLU A 302 -19.65 14.24 16.40
CA GLU A 302 -20.68 13.28 16.76
C GLU A 302 -20.51 12.03 15.91
N VAL A 303 -20.32 10.89 16.56
CA VAL A 303 -19.98 9.63 15.91
C VAL A 303 -20.95 8.55 16.36
N VAL A 304 -21.38 7.71 15.44
CA VAL A 304 -22.15 6.51 15.71
C VAL A 304 -21.43 5.31 15.06
N SER A 305 -21.45 4.15 15.71
CA SER A 305 -20.90 2.95 15.07
C SER A 305 -21.77 2.56 13.88
N PHE A 306 -21.16 1.97 12.85
CA PHE A 306 -21.88 1.51 11.65
C PHE A 306 -23.04 0.57 12.02
N ASN A 307 -22.76 -0.42 12.89
CA ASN A 307 -23.76 -1.41 13.27
C ASN A 307 -24.94 -0.76 14.06
N ASP A 308 -24.67 0.19 14.94
CA ASP A 308 -25.70 0.90 15.68
C ASP A 308 -26.56 1.75 14.75
N LEU A 309 -25.92 2.42 13.77
CA LEU A 309 -26.65 3.22 12.79
C LEU A 309 -27.56 2.36 11.90
N VAL A 310 -27.04 1.24 11.40
CA VAL A 310 -27.82 0.29 10.58
C VAL A 310 -29.00 -0.27 11.39
N SER A 311 -28.77 -0.65 12.66
CA SER A 311 -29.82 -1.16 13.54
C SER A 311 -30.88 -0.12 13.87
N ALA A 312 -30.50 1.14 14.02
CA ALA A 312 -31.41 2.25 14.31
C ALA A 312 -32.14 2.76 13.05
N GLY A 313 -31.57 2.58 11.86
CA GLY A 313 -32.13 3.04 10.59
C GLY A 313 -31.94 4.52 10.28
N SER A 314 -31.61 5.36 11.27
CA SER A 314 -31.32 6.78 11.07
C SER A 314 -30.46 7.35 12.20
N MET A 315 -29.79 8.49 11.94
CA MET A 315 -29.05 9.24 12.99
C MET A 315 -29.95 9.71 14.13
N LYS A 316 -31.20 10.07 13.82
CA LYS A 316 -32.19 10.53 14.82
C LYS A 316 -32.57 9.40 15.77
N ASP A 317 -32.82 8.21 15.22
CA ASP A 317 -33.19 7.05 16.02
C ASP A 317 -32.00 6.50 16.82
N ALA A 318 -30.78 6.51 16.23
CA ALA A 318 -29.56 6.18 16.94
C ALA A 318 -29.33 7.12 18.15
N GLN A 319 -29.61 8.41 18.00
CA GLN A 319 -29.53 9.38 19.09
C GLN A 319 -30.59 9.11 20.16
N ALA A 320 -31.85 8.83 19.77
CA ALA A 320 -32.92 8.51 20.69
C ALA A 320 -32.65 7.23 21.51
N GLN A 321 -31.86 6.30 20.97
CA GLN A 321 -31.42 5.07 21.62
C GLN A 321 -30.09 5.22 22.40
N ASP A 322 -29.58 6.43 22.57
CA ASP A 322 -28.30 6.76 23.24
C ASP A 322 -27.08 6.00 22.62
N ARG A 323 -27.11 5.78 21.31
CA ARG A 323 -26.04 5.08 20.56
C ARG A 323 -25.05 6.04 19.88
N LYS A 324 -25.20 7.34 20.14
CA LYS A 324 -24.32 8.37 19.60
C LYS A 324 -23.26 8.76 20.63
N SER A 325 -21.99 8.75 20.23
CA SER A 325 -20.85 9.21 21.02
C SER A 325 -20.37 10.58 20.59
N THR A 326 -19.89 11.38 21.53
CA THR A 326 -19.18 12.64 21.25
C THR A 326 -17.69 12.39 21.40
N ARG A 327 -16.88 12.80 20.40
CA ARG A 327 -15.41 12.76 20.43
C ARG A 327 -14.88 14.18 20.50
N LEU A 328 -13.94 14.42 21.41
CA LEU A 328 -13.25 15.70 21.61
C LEU A 328 -11.86 15.65 20.98
#